data_bf99f466d864e340e1dd3cf2a6fff523
#
_entry.id   bf99f466d864e340e1dd3cf2a6fff523
#
_cell.length_a   1.000
_cell.length_b   1.000
_cell.length_c   1.000
_cell.angle_alpha   90.00
_cell.angle_beta   90.00
_cell.angle_gamma   90.00
#
_symmetry.space_group_name_H-M   'P 1'
#
loop_
_entity.id
_entity.type
_entity.pdbx_description
1 polymer ?
#
loop_
_entity_poly.entity_id
_entity_poly.type
_entity_poly.pdbx_seq_one_letter_code
_entity_poly.pdbx_strand_id
1 'polypeptide(L)'
;MITVQSLSKKYGGFTAVDDVTFTARPGRVTGFLGPNGAGKSTTMRIMVGLTPATSGSAEVSGRRFADLPNPGLEVGVLLDASAQHAGRTGREILTVAQRMMGLPARRVDEMLDLVSLSPDEAGRRVRNYSLGMRQRLGIATALLGDPGVLILDEPANGLDPAGIRWMRDLLRDYADGGATVLLSSHLLHEIEVIADDLVVIGQGRIVAQGTKAELLEAAGTLVRTPRVHDLAGALTVSGLAFTPSTAAGSTDALRVEADPALVGQVAQQAGIALIELRAAEGAGLEEMFLELTADTQREGAAA
;
A
#
# COMPACT_ATOMS: atom_id res chain seq x y z
N MET A 1 4.85 3.19 -15.42
CA MET A 1 5.23 1.85 -14.89
C MET A 1 6.47 1.98 -14.03
N ILE A 2 6.50 1.32 -12.89
CA ILE A 2 7.69 1.19 -12.02
C ILE A 2 8.17 -0.26 -12.12
N THR A 3 9.48 -0.47 -12.30
CA THR A 3 10.10 -1.80 -12.33
C THR A 3 11.26 -1.82 -11.35
N VAL A 4 11.23 -2.76 -10.42
CA VAL A 4 12.30 -3.02 -9.44
C VAL A 4 12.84 -4.41 -9.69
N GLN A 5 14.16 -4.55 -9.84
CA GLN A 5 14.81 -5.83 -10.20
C GLN A 5 15.99 -6.11 -9.27
N SER A 6 15.89 -7.20 -8.55
CA SER A 6 16.92 -7.73 -7.63
C SER A 6 17.54 -6.64 -6.74
N LEU A 7 16.69 -5.72 -6.27
CA LEU A 7 17.12 -4.55 -5.53
C LEU A 7 17.59 -4.93 -4.15
N SER A 8 18.82 -4.55 -3.80
CA SER A 8 19.37 -4.75 -2.46
C SER A 8 19.99 -3.49 -1.91
N LYS A 9 19.88 -3.31 -0.59
CA LYS A 9 20.50 -2.21 0.15
C LYS A 9 21.08 -2.70 1.48
N LYS A 10 22.38 -2.46 1.64
CA LYS A 10 23.11 -2.74 2.88
C LYS A 10 23.65 -1.45 3.50
N TYR A 11 23.57 -1.35 4.79
CA TYR A 11 24.17 -0.30 5.62
C TYR A 11 25.14 -0.97 6.60
N GLY A 12 26.43 -0.98 6.26
CA GLY A 12 27.40 -1.76 7.02
C GLY A 12 27.04 -3.25 7.07
N GLY A 13 26.82 -3.79 8.24
CA GLY A 13 26.41 -5.18 8.46
C GLY A 13 24.90 -5.43 8.37
N PHE A 14 24.06 -4.37 8.28
CA PHE A 14 22.60 -4.49 8.24
C PHE A 14 22.09 -4.47 6.81
N THR A 15 21.29 -5.48 6.44
CA THR A 15 20.61 -5.53 5.15
C THR A 15 19.19 -5.00 5.29
N ALA A 16 18.94 -3.81 4.74
CA ALA A 16 17.64 -3.14 4.82
C ALA A 16 16.68 -3.57 3.70
N VAL A 17 17.22 -3.96 2.54
CA VAL A 17 16.48 -4.48 1.37
C VAL A 17 17.32 -5.60 0.78
N ASP A 18 16.71 -6.74 0.48
CA ASP A 18 17.38 -7.96 0.06
C ASP A 18 16.64 -8.64 -1.09
N ASP A 19 17.19 -8.49 -2.29
CA ASP A 19 16.73 -9.10 -3.55
C ASP A 19 15.23 -8.81 -3.87
N VAL A 20 14.81 -7.56 -3.71
CA VAL A 20 13.42 -7.14 -3.95
C VAL A 20 13.18 -6.99 -5.45
N THR A 21 12.16 -7.70 -5.97
CA THR A 21 11.72 -7.64 -7.36
C THR A 21 10.22 -7.53 -7.46
N PHE A 22 9.71 -6.44 -8.08
CA PHE A 22 8.28 -6.26 -8.35
C PHE A 22 8.06 -5.21 -9.45
N THR A 23 6.81 -5.13 -9.93
CA THR A 23 6.37 -4.15 -10.92
C THR A 23 5.07 -3.49 -10.47
N ALA A 24 5.02 -2.13 -10.50
CA ALA A 24 3.78 -1.39 -10.40
C ALA A 24 3.33 -0.95 -11.81
N ARG A 25 2.10 -1.33 -12.17
CA ARG A 25 1.56 -1.24 -13.54
C ARG A 25 0.81 0.09 -13.77
N PRO A 26 0.79 0.63 -15.00
CA PRO A 26 -0.07 1.76 -15.37
C PRO A 26 -1.56 1.42 -15.17
N GLY A 27 -2.35 2.44 -14.85
CA GLY A 27 -3.79 2.29 -14.63
C GLY A 27 -4.16 1.55 -13.35
N ARG A 28 -3.20 1.36 -12.42
CA ARG A 28 -3.42 0.57 -11.22
C ARG A 28 -2.82 1.25 -9.99
N VAL A 29 -3.45 0.99 -8.86
CA VAL A 29 -2.95 1.32 -7.54
C VAL A 29 -2.27 0.09 -6.94
N THR A 30 -0.97 0.18 -6.70
CA THR A 30 -0.18 -0.87 -6.03
C THR A 30 0.06 -0.48 -4.58
N GLY A 31 -0.45 -1.28 -3.65
CA GLY A 31 -0.18 -1.17 -2.22
C GLY A 31 1.15 -1.85 -1.87
N PHE A 32 2.09 -1.11 -1.27
CA PHE A 32 3.38 -1.62 -0.80
C PHE A 32 3.35 -1.74 0.73
N LEU A 33 3.12 -2.94 1.22
CA LEU A 33 2.79 -3.24 2.60
C LEU A 33 3.97 -3.88 3.34
N GLY A 34 4.05 -3.65 4.64
CA GLY A 34 5.06 -4.28 5.50
C GLY A 34 5.11 -3.61 6.87
N PRO A 35 5.62 -4.28 7.90
CA PRO A 35 5.79 -3.68 9.22
C PRO A 35 6.80 -2.52 9.18
N ASN A 36 6.85 -1.75 10.27
CA ASN A 36 7.86 -0.72 10.40
C ASN A 36 9.26 -1.35 10.41
N GLY A 37 10.18 -0.75 9.65
CA GLY A 37 11.54 -1.29 9.48
C GLY A 37 11.66 -2.39 8.41
N ALA A 38 10.57 -2.84 7.77
CA ALA A 38 10.63 -3.89 6.74
C ALA A 38 11.35 -3.51 5.44
N GLY A 39 11.74 -2.23 5.26
CA GLY A 39 12.46 -1.78 4.07
C GLY A 39 11.63 -0.93 3.09
N LYS A 40 10.33 -0.66 3.34
CA LYS A 40 9.46 0.13 2.45
C LYS A 40 10.05 1.49 2.06
N SER A 41 10.26 2.36 3.03
CA SER A 41 10.79 3.71 2.78
C SER A 41 12.20 3.68 2.18
N THR A 42 13.04 2.68 2.53
CA THR A 42 14.36 2.50 1.93
C THR A 42 14.23 2.17 0.44
N THR A 43 13.34 1.24 0.09
CA THR A 43 13.05 0.87 -1.31
C THR A 43 12.55 2.09 -2.10
N MET A 44 11.57 2.83 -1.58
CA MET A 44 11.04 4.04 -2.22
C MET A 44 12.11 5.13 -2.38
N ARG A 45 12.98 5.32 -1.38
CA ARG A 45 14.11 6.28 -1.47
C ARG A 45 15.11 5.91 -2.56
N ILE A 46 15.32 4.62 -2.81
CA ILE A 46 16.17 4.16 -3.92
C ILE A 46 15.50 4.44 -5.26
N MET A 47 14.20 4.16 -5.39
CA MET A 47 13.45 4.40 -6.62
C MET A 47 13.54 5.86 -7.09
N VAL A 48 13.55 6.80 -6.14
CA VAL A 48 13.61 8.25 -6.43
C VAL A 48 15.02 8.84 -6.31
N GLY A 49 16.05 7.99 -6.33
CA GLY A 49 17.45 8.42 -6.38
C GLY A 49 18.00 9.07 -5.10
N LEU A 50 17.25 9.09 -3.99
CA LEU A 50 17.69 9.67 -2.71
C LEU A 50 18.69 8.77 -1.97
N THR A 51 18.76 7.50 -2.33
CA THR A 51 19.68 6.52 -1.73
C THR A 51 20.19 5.60 -2.84
N PRO A 52 21.51 5.40 -2.99
CA PRO A 52 22.02 4.45 -3.96
C PRO A 52 21.74 3.01 -3.53
N ALA A 53 21.36 2.15 -4.47
CA ALA A 53 21.27 0.71 -4.25
C ALA A 53 22.67 0.13 -3.98
N THR A 54 22.74 -1.00 -3.28
CA THR A 54 23.97 -1.81 -3.19
C THR A 54 24.10 -2.69 -4.43
N SER A 55 22.97 -3.26 -4.90
CA SER A 55 22.87 -4.02 -6.15
C SER A 55 21.43 -3.96 -6.68
N GLY A 56 21.25 -4.39 -7.93
CA GLY A 56 19.96 -4.33 -8.61
C GLY A 56 19.62 -2.93 -9.13
N SER A 57 18.39 -2.76 -9.60
CA SER A 57 17.93 -1.50 -10.21
C SER A 57 16.48 -1.19 -9.84
N ALA A 58 16.14 0.11 -9.92
CA ALA A 58 14.78 0.61 -9.88
C ALA A 58 14.61 1.64 -11.01
N GLU A 59 13.59 1.45 -11.82
CA GLU A 59 13.33 2.25 -13.01
C GLU A 59 11.88 2.73 -13.03
N VAL A 60 11.69 3.93 -13.54
CA VAL A 60 10.40 4.52 -13.87
C VAL A 60 10.33 4.68 -15.39
N SER A 61 9.33 4.04 -16.00
CA SER A 61 9.17 4.03 -17.46
C SER A 61 10.44 3.65 -18.23
N GLY A 62 11.18 2.67 -17.70
CA GLY A 62 12.42 2.13 -18.31
C GLY A 62 13.66 3.00 -18.12
N ARG A 63 13.62 4.02 -17.23
CA ARG A 63 14.76 4.89 -16.91
C ARG A 63 14.92 5.03 -15.40
N ARG A 64 16.16 5.16 -14.94
CA ARG A 64 16.41 5.50 -13.54
C ARG A 64 15.94 6.93 -13.27
N PHE A 65 15.42 7.18 -12.09
CA PHE A 65 14.95 8.52 -11.69
C PHE A 65 16.01 9.62 -11.91
N ALA A 66 17.27 9.32 -11.62
CA ALA A 66 18.38 10.26 -11.79
C ALA A 66 18.70 10.60 -13.27
N ASP A 67 18.25 9.77 -14.20
CA ASP A 67 18.46 9.96 -15.64
C ASP A 67 17.29 10.70 -16.32
N LEU A 68 16.25 11.07 -15.56
CA LEU A 68 15.11 11.85 -16.03
C LEU A 68 15.49 13.34 -16.15
N PRO A 69 15.26 13.99 -17.31
CA PRO A 69 15.63 15.40 -17.50
C PRO A 69 14.90 16.35 -16.56
N ASN A 70 13.62 16.08 -16.30
CA ASN A 70 12.80 16.84 -15.37
C ASN A 70 11.91 15.86 -14.60
N PRO A 71 12.46 15.20 -13.55
CA PRO A 71 11.78 14.10 -12.88
C PRO A 71 10.42 14.51 -12.29
N GLY A 72 10.23 15.75 -11.87
CA GLY A 72 8.97 16.22 -11.31
C GLY A 72 7.79 16.28 -12.30
N LEU A 73 8.06 16.24 -13.62
CA LEU A 73 7.03 16.12 -14.65
C LEU A 73 6.66 14.65 -14.95
N GLU A 74 7.48 13.71 -14.53
CA GLU A 74 7.28 12.28 -14.81
C GLU A 74 6.89 11.50 -13.56
N VAL A 75 7.40 11.92 -12.38
CA VAL A 75 7.24 11.21 -11.10
C VAL A 75 6.85 12.18 -9.99
N GLY A 76 5.67 12.03 -9.46
CA GLY A 76 5.23 12.70 -8.23
C GLY A 76 5.66 11.91 -7.00
N VAL A 77 6.29 12.58 -6.05
CA VAL A 77 6.90 11.93 -4.89
C VAL A 77 6.45 12.58 -3.59
N LEU A 78 5.97 11.76 -2.65
CA LEU A 78 5.73 12.11 -1.27
C LEU A 78 6.31 11.02 -0.36
N LEU A 79 7.48 11.25 0.24
CA LEU A 79 8.11 10.31 1.17
C LEU A 79 8.03 10.73 2.63
N ASP A 80 7.93 12.04 2.87
CA ASP A 80 7.82 12.61 4.22
C ASP A 80 7.17 13.99 4.15
N ALA A 81 5.95 14.07 4.63
CA ALA A 81 5.22 15.35 4.68
C ALA A 81 5.84 16.34 5.68
N SER A 82 6.67 15.89 6.62
CA SER A 82 7.38 16.75 7.58
C SER A 82 8.67 17.36 7.02
N ALA A 83 9.20 16.82 5.91
CA ALA A 83 10.45 17.30 5.29
C ALA A 83 10.31 18.67 4.59
N GLN A 84 9.12 19.27 4.59
CA GLN A 84 8.88 20.57 4.01
C GLN A 84 9.53 21.70 4.81
N HIS A 85 10.02 22.74 4.13
CA HIS A 85 10.72 23.86 4.77
C HIS A 85 9.80 24.65 5.72
N ALA A 86 9.99 24.49 7.01
CA ALA A 86 9.13 25.03 8.08
C ALA A 86 8.98 26.57 8.07
N GLY A 87 9.96 27.29 7.55
CA GLY A 87 9.97 28.76 7.47
C GLY A 87 9.25 29.37 6.26
N ARG A 88 8.91 28.55 5.25
CA ARG A 88 8.15 28.97 4.05
C ARG A 88 6.66 28.79 4.24
N THR A 89 5.87 29.52 3.43
CA THR A 89 4.43 29.28 3.32
C THR A 89 4.15 28.12 2.37
N GLY A 90 2.96 27.52 2.45
CA GLY A 90 2.56 26.45 1.52
C GLY A 90 2.59 26.92 0.06
N ARG A 91 2.11 28.13 -0.20
CA ARG A 91 2.16 28.75 -1.54
C ARG A 91 3.60 28.95 -2.03
N GLU A 92 4.52 29.39 -1.18
CA GLU A 92 5.94 29.54 -1.55
C GLU A 92 6.58 28.20 -1.92
N ILE A 93 6.26 27.12 -1.18
CA ILE A 93 6.78 25.78 -1.47
C ILE A 93 6.33 25.32 -2.87
N LEU A 94 5.03 25.40 -3.17
CA LEU A 94 4.51 25.07 -4.49
C LEU A 94 5.08 25.96 -5.58
N THR A 95 5.24 27.28 -5.32
CA THR A 95 5.82 28.22 -6.28
C THR A 95 7.28 27.89 -6.61
N VAL A 96 8.08 27.47 -5.61
CA VAL A 96 9.46 27.04 -5.86
C VAL A 96 9.46 25.77 -6.73
N ALA A 97 8.67 24.77 -6.38
CA ALA A 97 8.57 23.54 -7.16
C ALA A 97 8.08 23.80 -8.59
N GLN A 98 7.03 24.63 -8.75
CA GLN A 98 6.49 25.04 -10.04
C GLN A 98 7.55 25.68 -10.94
N ARG A 99 8.37 26.59 -10.38
CA ARG A 99 9.46 27.25 -11.13
C ARG A 99 10.56 26.26 -11.51
N MET A 100 10.93 25.36 -10.61
CA MET A 100 11.93 24.33 -10.88
C MET A 100 11.49 23.37 -12.00
N MET A 101 10.20 23.09 -12.10
CA MET A 101 9.63 22.24 -13.14
C MET A 101 9.34 23.01 -14.46
N GLY A 102 9.43 24.34 -14.46
CA GLY A 102 9.11 25.17 -15.63
C GLY A 102 7.62 25.26 -15.94
N LEU A 103 6.75 25.08 -14.96
CA LEU A 103 5.30 25.06 -15.11
C LEU A 103 4.70 26.49 -15.10
N PRO A 104 3.50 26.70 -15.66
CA PRO A 104 2.79 27.97 -15.55
C PRO A 104 2.36 28.27 -14.12
N ALA A 105 2.36 29.56 -13.73
CA ALA A 105 2.08 29.98 -12.35
C ALA A 105 0.70 29.54 -11.84
N ARG A 106 -0.30 29.44 -12.72
CA ARG A 106 -1.66 28.99 -12.39
C ARG A 106 -1.70 27.60 -11.75
N ARG A 107 -0.70 26.72 -12.02
CA ARG A 107 -0.64 25.38 -11.43
C ARG A 107 -0.58 25.40 -9.91
N VAL A 108 -0.03 26.46 -9.32
CA VAL A 108 0.02 26.60 -7.87
C VAL A 108 -1.39 26.76 -7.29
N ASP A 109 -2.22 27.61 -7.89
CA ASP A 109 -3.60 27.81 -7.44
C ASP A 109 -4.44 26.56 -7.68
N GLU A 110 -4.33 25.95 -8.88
CA GLU A 110 -4.99 24.67 -9.21
C GLU A 110 -4.68 23.58 -8.17
N MET A 111 -3.44 23.47 -7.70
CA MET A 111 -3.06 22.46 -6.70
C MET A 111 -3.55 22.80 -5.30
N LEU A 112 -3.53 24.08 -4.90
CA LEU A 112 -4.07 24.50 -3.62
C LEU A 112 -5.57 24.23 -3.52
N ASP A 113 -6.31 24.51 -4.60
CA ASP A 113 -7.74 24.23 -4.70
C ASP A 113 -8.02 22.72 -4.64
N LEU A 114 -7.25 21.92 -5.42
CA LEU A 114 -7.37 20.46 -5.46
C LEU A 114 -7.25 19.83 -4.06
N VAL A 115 -6.28 20.31 -3.26
CA VAL A 115 -6.05 19.76 -1.93
C VAL A 115 -6.82 20.48 -0.83
N SER A 116 -7.72 21.41 -1.20
CA SER A 116 -8.55 22.19 -0.28
C SER A 116 -7.75 22.94 0.79
N LEU A 117 -6.64 23.58 0.39
CA LEU A 117 -5.90 24.54 1.20
C LEU A 117 -6.34 25.95 0.81
N SER A 118 -7.10 26.60 1.69
CA SER A 118 -7.59 27.97 1.46
C SER A 118 -6.43 28.98 1.26
N PRO A 119 -6.68 30.14 0.62
CA PRO A 119 -5.67 31.16 0.46
C PRO A 119 -4.99 31.58 1.77
N ASP A 120 -5.79 31.70 2.86
CA ASP A 120 -5.27 32.02 4.20
C ASP A 120 -4.36 30.93 4.76
N GLU A 121 -4.75 29.66 4.60
CA GLU A 121 -3.93 28.52 5.02
C GLU A 121 -2.66 28.43 4.18
N ALA A 122 -2.77 28.57 2.85
CA ALA A 122 -1.63 28.58 1.94
C ALA A 122 -0.64 29.70 2.23
N GLY A 123 -1.10 30.84 2.80
CA GLY A 123 -0.30 31.98 3.25
C GLY A 123 0.39 31.77 4.61
N ARG A 124 0.02 30.77 5.38
CA ARG A 124 0.68 30.47 6.68
C ARG A 124 1.99 29.75 6.46
N ARG A 125 2.94 29.93 7.39
CA ARG A 125 4.19 29.17 7.38
C ARG A 125 3.95 27.72 7.76
N VAL A 126 4.62 26.79 7.09
CA VAL A 126 4.45 25.33 7.25
C VAL A 126 4.73 24.85 8.68
N ARG A 127 5.56 25.54 9.44
CA ARG A 127 5.71 25.24 10.88
C ARG A 127 4.41 25.31 11.68
N ASN A 128 3.42 26.09 11.20
CA ASN A 128 2.12 26.28 11.83
C ASN A 128 1.03 25.37 11.20
N TYR A 129 1.40 24.49 10.28
CA TYR A 129 0.48 23.54 9.66
C TYR A 129 0.24 22.35 10.61
N SER A 130 -1.01 21.87 10.64
CA SER A 130 -1.30 20.54 11.19
C SER A 130 -0.63 19.46 10.33
N LEU A 131 -0.54 18.23 10.85
CA LEU A 131 -0.02 17.11 10.08
C LEU A 131 -0.82 16.90 8.79
N GLY A 132 -2.16 16.93 8.88
CA GLY A 132 -3.05 16.81 7.70
C GLY A 132 -2.83 17.91 6.66
N MET A 133 -2.60 19.17 7.08
CA MET A 133 -2.27 20.26 6.14
C MET A 133 -0.92 20.02 5.45
N ARG A 134 0.08 19.51 6.18
CA ARG A 134 1.39 19.15 5.58
C ARG A 134 1.25 18.01 4.59
N GLN A 135 0.40 17.04 4.91
CA GLN A 135 0.10 15.90 4.02
C GLN A 135 -0.56 16.38 2.73
N ARG A 136 -1.60 17.22 2.84
CA ARG A 136 -2.26 17.84 1.68
C ARG A 136 -1.28 18.64 0.81
N LEU A 137 -0.42 19.44 1.42
CA LEU A 137 0.63 20.18 0.70
C LEU A 137 1.64 19.25 0.01
N GLY A 138 2.00 18.13 0.65
CA GLY A 138 2.86 17.09 0.08
C GLY A 138 2.23 16.44 -1.16
N ILE A 139 0.95 16.08 -1.07
CA ILE A 139 0.16 15.55 -2.20
C ILE A 139 0.09 16.59 -3.33
N ALA A 140 -0.20 17.86 -3.02
CA ALA A 140 -0.20 18.95 -3.99
C ALA A 140 1.15 19.07 -4.72
N THR A 141 2.25 18.95 -3.97
CA THR A 141 3.61 19.02 -4.56
C THR A 141 3.87 17.81 -5.46
N ALA A 142 3.44 16.62 -5.08
CA ALA A 142 3.58 15.42 -5.88
C ALA A 142 2.78 15.49 -7.20
N LEU A 143 1.59 16.09 -7.17
CA LEU A 143 0.71 16.23 -8.34
C LEU A 143 1.00 17.47 -9.21
N LEU A 144 1.89 18.35 -8.78
CA LEU A 144 2.11 19.65 -9.41
C LEU A 144 2.49 19.55 -10.90
N GLY A 145 3.33 18.56 -11.25
CA GLY A 145 3.82 18.29 -12.61
C GLY A 145 2.87 17.49 -13.48
N ASP A 146 1.71 17.06 -12.96
CA ASP A 146 0.80 16.11 -13.61
C ASP A 146 1.51 14.83 -14.06
N PRO A 147 2.23 14.15 -13.14
CA PRO A 147 3.14 13.07 -13.49
C PRO A 147 2.41 11.76 -13.81
N GLY A 148 2.92 10.98 -14.76
CA GLY A 148 2.39 9.66 -15.08
C GLY A 148 2.66 8.58 -14.00
N VAL A 149 3.44 8.89 -12.96
CA VAL A 149 3.78 7.97 -11.86
C VAL A 149 3.73 8.69 -10.52
N LEU A 150 3.09 8.08 -9.54
CA LEU A 150 3.07 8.56 -8.14
C LEU A 150 3.74 7.53 -7.22
N ILE A 151 4.63 8.01 -6.34
CA ILE A 151 5.28 7.23 -5.27
C ILE A 151 5.01 7.93 -3.95
N LEU A 152 4.16 7.34 -3.11
CA LEU A 152 3.62 7.97 -1.91
C LEU A 152 3.89 7.08 -0.69
N ASP A 153 4.67 7.58 0.27
CA ASP A 153 4.92 6.88 1.54
C ASP A 153 3.94 7.41 2.59
N GLU A 154 3.07 6.54 3.09
CA GLU A 154 2.06 6.82 4.11
C GLU A 154 1.19 8.07 3.81
N PRO A 155 0.55 8.17 2.61
CA PRO A 155 -0.15 9.40 2.22
C PRO A 155 -1.41 9.70 3.06
N ALA A 156 -1.98 8.72 3.75
CA ALA A 156 -3.15 8.88 4.64
C ALA A 156 -2.78 9.42 6.03
N ASN A 157 -1.49 9.40 6.39
CA ASN A 157 -1.06 9.70 7.75
C ASN A 157 -1.41 11.13 8.18
N GLY A 158 -2.15 11.26 9.29
CA GLY A 158 -2.57 12.55 9.84
C GLY A 158 -3.72 13.25 9.13
N LEU A 159 -4.33 12.60 8.14
CA LEU A 159 -5.61 13.02 7.59
C LEU A 159 -6.76 12.56 8.50
N ASP A 160 -7.82 13.34 8.53
CA ASP A 160 -9.08 12.95 9.15
C ASP A 160 -9.85 11.96 8.23
N PRO A 161 -10.91 11.29 8.69
CA PRO A 161 -11.65 10.32 7.88
C PRO A 161 -12.19 10.89 6.55
N ALA A 162 -12.53 12.18 6.50
CA ALA A 162 -12.97 12.83 5.27
C ALA A 162 -11.79 13.05 4.32
N GLY A 163 -10.64 13.45 4.87
CA GLY A 163 -9.38 13.61 4.11
C GLY A 163 -8.86 12.29 3.55
N ILE A 164 -9.00 11.19 4.29
CA ILE A 164 -8.62 9.86 3.81
C ILE A 164 -9.49 9.46 2.62
N ARG A 165 -10.83 9.63 2.71
CA ARG A 165 -11.74 9.35 1.58
C ARG A 165 -11.38 10.19 0.36
N TRP A 166 -11.23 11.51 0.54
CA TRP A 166 -10.81 12.41 -0.54
C TRP A 166 -9.51 11.94 -1.21
N MET A 167 -8.50 11.58 -0.43
CA MET A 167 -7.21 11.10 -0.95
C MET A 167 -7.39 9.79 -1.74
N ARG A 168 -8.20 8.85 -1.25
CA ARG A 168 -8.48 7.59 -1.96
C ARG A 168 -9.14 7.86 -3.32
N ASP A 169 -10.19 8.68 -3.34
CA ASP A 169 -10.91 9.02 -4.55
C ASP A 169 -9.96 9.68 -5.56
N LEU A 170 -9.15 10.65 -5.10
CA LEU A 170 -8.14 11.32 -5.92
C LEU A 170 -7.13 10.34 -6.53
N LEU A 171 -6.57 9.41 -5.75
CA LEU A 171 -5.59 8.45 -6.24
C LEU A 171 -6.23 7.39 -7.16
N ARG A 172 -7.49 7.04 -6.92
CA ARG A 172 -8.24 6.13 -7.80
C ARG A 172 -8.47 6.78 -9.16
N ASP A 173 -9.02 8.01 -9.18
CA ASP A 173 -9.24 8.78 -10.41
C ASP A 173 -7.93 8.96 -11.20
N TYR A 174 -6.82 9.18 -10.47
CA TYR A 174 -5.50 9.34 -11.09
C TYR A 174 -5.02 8.05 -11.77
N ALA A 175 -5.21 6.90 -11.12
CA ALA A 175 -4.91 5.60 -11.69
C ALA A 175 -5.84 5.28 -12.87
N ASP A 176 -7.14 5.53 -12.75
CA ASP A 176 -8.12 5.33 -13.83
C ASP A 176 -7.82 6.19 -15.07
N GLY A 177 -7.18 7.34 -14.86
CA GLY A 177 -6.60 8.16 -15.93
C GLY A 177 -5.36 7.57 -16.62
N GLY A 178 -4.90 6.38 -16.19
CA GLY A 178 -3.77 5.65 -16.78
C GLY A 178 -2.44 5.81 -16.03
N ALA A 179 -2.40 6.60 -14.96
CA ALA A 179 -1.18 6.76 -14.15
C ALA A 179 -0.85 5.49 -13.37
N THR A 180 0.43 5.35 -12.99
CA THR A 180 0.90 4.31 -12.07
C THR A 180 0.92 4.88 -10.66
N VAL A 181 0.23 4.28 -9.72
CA VAL A 181 0.24 4.70 -8.31
C VAL A 181 0.86 3.60 -7.45
N LEU A 182 1.95 3.93 -6.76
CA LEU A 182 2.55 3.11 -5.72
C LEU A 182 2.43 3.83 -4.39
N LEU A 183 1.76 3.21 -3.43
CA LEU A 183 1.65 3.80 -2.09
C LEU A 183 1.95 2.80 -1.00
N SER A 184 2.62 3.24 0.06
CA SER A 184 2.73 2.48 1.29
C SER A 184 1.62 2.89 2.27
N SER A 185 1.22 1.97 3.13
CA SER A 185 0.41 2.27 4.30
C SER A 185 0.60 1.22 5.38
N HIS A 186 0.43 1.62 6.62
CA HIS A 186 0.24 0.73 7.76
C HIS A 186 -1.26 0.55 8.08
N LEU A 187 -2.14 1.32 7.45
CA LEU A 187 -3.59 1.21 7.56
C LEU A 187 -4.10 0.24 6.49
N LEU A 188 -4.07 -1.06 6.80
CA LEU A 188 -4.39 -2.13 5.86
C LEU A 188 -5.78 -1.98 5.25
N HIS A 189 -6.78 -1.58 6.05
CA HIS A 189 -8.13 -1.32 5.56
C HIS A 189 -8.18 -0.26 4.44
N GLU A 190 -7.34 0.79 4.51
CA GLU A 190 -7.29 1.82 3.47
C GLU A 190 -6.74 1.27 2.15
N ILE A 191 -5.71 0.41 2.24
CA ILE A 191 -5.15 -0.27 1.09
C ILE A 191 -6.15 -1.26 0.50
N GLU A 192 -6.87 -2.01 1.34
CA GLU A 192 -7.89 -2.96 0.90
C GLU A 192 -8.98 -2.31 0.05
N VAL A 193 -9.33 -1.06 0.36
CA VAL A 193 -10.33 -0.31 -0.41
C VAL A 193 -9.79 0.18 -1.76
N ILE A 194 -8.54 0.67 -1.82
CA ILE A 194 -8.03 1.39 -3.00
C ILE A 194 -7.15 0.54 -3.92
N ALA A 195 -6.39 -0.44 -3.38
CA ALA A 195 -5.38 -1.16 -4.15
C ALA A 195 -5.99 -2.21 -5.08
N ASP A 196 -5.40 -2.31 -6.27
CA ASP A 196 -5.63 -3.38 -7.25
C ASP A 196 -4.61 -4.49 -7.09
N ASP A 197 -3.35 -4.10 -6.86
CA ASP A 197 -2.21 -4.99 -6.68
C ASP A 197 -1.59 -4.75 -5.30
N LEU A 198 -1.02 -5.81 -4.73
CA LEU A 198 -0.34 -5.77 -3.45
C LEU A 198 1.08 -6.32 -3.58
N VAL A 199 2.00 -5.69 -2.89
CA VAL A 199 3.37 -6.14 -2.69
C VAL A 199 3.65 -6.08 -1.19
N VAL A 200 3.87 -7.22 -0.56
CA VAL A 200 4.12 -7.34 0.88
C VAL A 200 5.59 -7.59 1.11
N ILE A 201 6.22 -6.74 1.92
CA ILE A 201 7.64 -6.84 2.28
C ILE A 201 7.80 -7.15 3.78
N GLY A 202 8.64 -8.13 4.09
CA GLY A 202 9.04 -8.49 5.46
C GLY A 202 10.55 -8.66 5.53
N GLN A 203 11.22 -8.11 6.55
CA GLN A 203 12.69 -8.18 6.74
C GLN A 203 13.51 -7.90 5.47
N GLY A 204 13.08 -6.90 4.69
CA GLY A 204 13.76 -6.49 3.46
C GLY A 204 13.47 -7.36 2.24
N ARG A 205 12.63 -8.38 2.31
CA ARG A 205 12.29 -9.31 1.21
C ARG A 205 10.82 -9.26 0.85
N ILE A 206 10.47 -9.51 -0.40
CA ILE A 206 9.07 -9.71 -0.78
C ILE A 206 8.60 -11.06 -0.23
N VAL A 207 7.53 -11.03 0.57
CA VAL A 207 6.91 -12.23 1.16
C VAL A 207 5.65 -12.65 0.39
N ALA A 208 4.97 -11.70 -0.25
CA ALA A 208 3.86 -11.97 -1.16
C ALA A 208 3.69 -10.83 -2.16
N GLN A 209 3.24 -11.14 -3.38
CA GLN A 209 2.84 -10.15 -4.37
C GLN A 209 1.83 -10.75 -5.36
N GLY A 210 0.88 -9.93 -5.81
CA GLY A 210 -0.16 -10.35 -6.75
C GLY A 210 -1.29 -9.32 -6.80
N THR A 211 -2.36 -9.65 -7.52
CA THR A 211 -3.58 -8.88 -7.41
C THR A 211 -4.20 -9.06 -6.03
N LYS A 212 -4.93 -8.05 -5.57
CA LYS A 212 -5.66 -8.12 -4.30
C LYS A 212 -6.59 -9.35 -4.27
N ALA A 213 -7.29 -9.62 -5.37
CA ALA A 213 -8.18 -10.76 -5.49
C ALA A 213 -7.43 -12.09 -5.28
N GLU A 214 -6.33 -12.31 -6.01
CA GLU A 214 -5.52 -13.55 -5.89
C GLU A 214 -5.00 -13.76 -4.47
N LEU A 215 -4.54 -12.69 -3.81
CA LEU A 215 -3.98 -12.81 -2.46
C LEU A 215 -5.06 -13.00 -1.38
N LEU A 216 -6.26 -12.44 -1.58
CA LEU A 216 -7.38 -12.62 -0.66
C LEU A 216 -8.15 -13.92 -0.91
N GLU A 217 -8.23 -14.41 -2.15
CA GLU A 217 -8.80 -15.72 -2.48
C GLU A 217 -7.97 -16.87 -1.87
N ALA A 218 -6.64 -16.72 -1.80
CA ALA A 218 -5.76 -17.66 -1.10
C ALA A 218 -6.07 -17.78 0.41
N ALA A 219 -6.84 -16.86 0.97
CA ALA A 219 -7.30 -16.90 2.35
C ALA A 219 -8.39 -17.95 2.60
N GLY A 220 -9.06 -18.46 1.56
CA GLY A 220 -10.06 -19.53 1.63
C GLY A 220 -11.43 -19.06 2.17
N THR A 221 -12.17 -19.99 2.76
CA THR A 221 -13.53 -19.81 3.30
C THR A 221 -13.58 -20.06 4.79
N LEU A 222 -14.15 -19.14 5.55
CA LEU A 222 -14.54 -19.39 6.93
C LEU A 222 -15.92 -20.03 6.95
N VAL A 223 -16.02 -21.19 7.60
CA VAL A 223 -17.29 -21.90 7.77
C VAL A 223 -17.49 -22.25 9.22
N ARG A 224 -18.68 -21.97 9.76
CA ARG A 224 -19.09 -22.35 11.13
C ARG A 224 -20.29 -23.28 11.10
N THR A 225 -20.24 -24.33 11.92
CA THR A 225 -21.32 -25.30 12.06
C THR A 225 -21.23 -25.99 13.41
N PRO A 226 -22.37 -26.33 14.05
CA PRO A 226 -22.38 -27.13 15.26
C PRO A 226 -21.82 -28.56 15.03
N ARG A 227 -21.76 -28.98 13.75
CA ARG A 227 -21.29 -30.31 13.32
C ARG A 227 -19.92 -30.23 12.65
N VAL A 228 -18.97 -29.54 13.30
CA VAL A 228 -17.63 -29.23 12.72
C VAL A 228 -16.86 -30.52 12.34
N HIS A 229 -16.97 -31.60 13.12
CA HIS A 229 -16.30 -32.87 12.84
C HIS A 229 -16.89 -33.55 11.59
N ASP A 230 -18.20 -33.49 11.41
CA ASP A 230 -18.87 -34.06 10.24
C ASP A 230 -18.49 -33.29 8.98
N LEU A 231 -18.43 -31.95 9.09
CA LEU A 231 -17.99 -31.09 7.99
C LEU A 231 -16.52 -31.36 7.64
N ALA A 232 -15.64 -31.48 8.61
CA ALA A 232 -14.24 -31.84 8.41
C ALA A 232 -14.10 -33.18 7.64
N GLY A 233 -14.90 -34.20 8.01
CA GLY A 233 -14.96 -35.44 7.28
C GLY A 233 -15.42 -35.29 5.83
N ALA A 234 -16.47 -34.51 5.57
CA ALA A 234 -16.98 -34.24 4.23
C ALA A 234 -15.96 -33.49 3.35
N LEU A 235 -15.27 -32.49 3.94
CA LEU A 235 -14.20 -31.74 3.27
C LEU A 235 -13.03 -32.65 2.89
N THR A 236 -12.62 -33.53 3.81
CA THR A 236 -11.55 -34.54 3.56
C THR A 236 -11.91 -35.43 2.40
N VAL A 237 -13.15 -35.96 2.36
CA VAL A 237 -13.64 -36.81 1.26
C VAL A 237 -13.66 -36.03 -0.08
N SER A 238 -13.92 -34.76 -0.03
CA SER A 238 -13.92 -33.86 -1.22
C SER A 238 -12.52 -33.38 -1.62
N GLY A 239 -11.46 -33.76 -0.89
CA GLY A 239 -10.07 -33.37 -1.16
C GLY A 239 -9.77 -31.91 -0.87
N LEU A 240 -10.58 -31.25 -0.05
CA LEU A 240 -10.38 -29.85 0.32
C LEU A 240 -9.53 -29.74 1.59
N ALA A 241 -8.46 -28.98 1.52
CA ALA A 241 -7.61 -28.69 2.69
C ALA A 241 -8.34 -27.72 3.62
N PHE A 242 -8.21 -27.94 4.92
CA PHE A 242 -8.79 -27.07 5.94
C PHE A 242 -7.94 -27.05 7.23
N THR A 243 -8.10 -25.98 7.99
CA THR A 243 -7.50 -25.82 9.32
C THR A 243 -8.58 -25.40 10.33
N PRO A 244 -8.46 -25.81 11.62
CA PRO A 244 -9.30 -25.26 12.67
C PRO A 244 -9.09 -23.74 12.77
N SER A 245 -10.18 -22.98 12.86
CA SER A 245 -10.11 -21.54 13.04
C SER A 245 -10.48 -21.18 14.48
N THR A 246 -9.62 -20.40 15.15
CA THR A 246 -9.88 -19.84 16.48
C THR A 246 -10.49 -18.44 16.40
N ALA A 247 -10.85 -17.99 15.20
CA ALA A 247 -11.51 -16.71 15.00
C ALA A 247 -12.77 -16.62 15.90
N ALA A 248 -12.88 -15.58 16.66
CA ALA A 248 -13.97 -15.30 17.61
C ALA A 248 -14.06 -16.25 18.83
N GLY A 249 -12.97 -16.94 19.23
CA GLY A 249 -12.97 -17.76 20.44
C GLY A 249 -13.86 -19.01 20.36
N SER A 250 -14.22 -19.47 19.17
CA SER A 250 -15.13 -20.60 18.93
C SER A 250 -14.36 -21.77 18.36
N THR A 251 -14.65 -22.99 18.86
CA THR A 251 -14.07 -24.24 18.38
C THR A 251 -14.90 -24.90 17.27
N ASP A 252 -15.94 -24.22 16.79
CA ASP A 252 -16.91 -24.70 15.80
C ASP A 252 -16.70 -24.10 14.39
N ALA A 253 -15.51 -23.56 14.13
CA ALA A 253 -15.14 -22.94 12.88
C ALA A 253 -13.98 -23.67 12.17
N LEU A 254 -14.07 -23.76 10.84
CA LEU A 254 -12.99 -24.24 9.97
C LEU A 254 -12.67 -23.17 8.94
N ARG A 255 -11.39 -23.06 8.62
CA ARG A 255 -10.90 -22.34 7.45
C ARG A 255 -10.60 -23.37 6.36
N VAL A 256 -11.24 -23.22 5.22
CA VAL A 256 -11.14 -24.16 4.09
C VAL A 256 -10.47 -23.46 2.92
N GLU A 257 -9.45 -24.05 2.33
CA GLU A 257 -8.73 -23.53 1.16
C GLU A 257 -9.56 -23.75 -0.13
N ALA A 258 -10.74 -23.15 -0.17
CA ALA A 258 -11.65 -23.24 -1.30
C ALA A 258 -12.64 -22.07 -1.30
N ASP A 259 -13.27 -21.83 -2.44
CA ASP A 259 -14.34 -20.87 -2.63
C ASP A 259 -15.58 -21.17 -1.76
N PRO A 260 -16.28 -20.16 -1.20
CA PRO A 260 -17.48 -20.36 -0.40
C PRO A 260 -18.58 -21.17 -1.11
N ALA A 261 -18.74 -21.02 -2.40
CA ALA A 261 -19.75 -21.77 -3.14
C ALA A 261 -19.43 -23.27 -3.16
N LEU A 262 -18.16 -23.63 -3.34
CA LEU A 262 -17.72 -25.04 -3.30
C LEU A 262 -17.88 -25.62 -1.89
N VAL A 263 -17.48 -24.89 -0.85
CA VAL A 263 -17.66 -25.32 0.55
C VAL A 263 -19.13 -25.49 0.89
N GLY A 264 -19.98 -24.57 0.44
CA GLY A 264 -21.44 -24.64 0.59
C GLY A 264 -22.04 -25.87 -0.09
N GLN A 265 -21.58 -26.22 -1.29
CA GLN A 265 -22.02 -27.43 -2.00
C GLN A 265 -21.64 -28.72 -1.23
N VAL A 266 -20.41 -28.81 -0.71
CA VAL A 266 -19.97 -29.95 0.10
C VAL A 266 -20.84 -30.09 1.36
N ALA A 267 -21.08 -29.00 2.07
CA ALA A 267 -21.93 -29.00 3.27
C ALA A 267 -23.38 -29.43 2.93
N GLN A 268 -23.95 -28.93 1.82
CA GLN A 268 -25.29 -29.30 1.34
C GLN A 268 -25.37 -30.78 1.00
N GLN A 269 -24.41 -31.34 0.27
CA GLN A 269 -24.36 -32.75 -0.08
C GLN A 269 -24.25 -33.66 1.16
N ALA A 270 -23.54 -33.19 2.19
CA ALA A 270 -23.40 -33.88 3.47
C ALA A 270 -24.60 -33.67 4.40
N GLY A 271 -25.59 -32.87 4.05
CA GLY A 271 -26.74 -32.54 4.89
C GLY A 271 -26.37 -31.80 6.17
N ILE A 272 -25.36 -30.90 6.09
CA ILE A 272 -24.83 -30.15 7.23
C ILE A 272 -25.35 -28.72 7.15
N ALA A 273 -26.05 -28.28 8.22
CA ALA A 273 -26.49 -26.90 8.36
C ALA A 273 -25.29 -26.01 8.77
N LEU A 274 -25.13 -24.89 8.09
CA LEU A 274 -24.10 -23.92 8.39
C LEU A 274 -24.70 -22.75 9.17
N ILE A 275 -23.96 -22.26 10.18
CA ILE A 275 -24.28 -21.04 10.95
C ILE A 275 -23.72 -19.84 10.16
N GLU A 276 -22.53 -20.02 9.58
CA GLU A 276 -21.81 -18.98 8.85
C GLU A 276 -21.06 -19.62 7.69
N LEU A 277 -21.14 -19.00 6.53
CA LEU A 277 -20.36 -19.34 5.35
C LEU A 277 -20.03 -18.03 4.65
N ARG A 278 -18.77 -17.67 4.67
CA ARG A 278 -18.30 -16.48 3.98
C ARG A 278 -16.88 -16.71 3.46
N ALA A 279 -16.49 -15.98 2.43
CA ALA A 279 -15.07 -15.84 2.17
C ALA A 279 -14.40 -15.55 3.52
N ALA A 280 -13.27 -16.13 3.78
CA ALA A 280 -12.56 -15.93 5.04
C ALA A 280 -12.18 -14.45 5.19
N GLU A 281 -13.20 -13.61 5.39
CA GLU A 281 -13.11 -12.19 5.70
C GLU A 281 -12.56 -11.92 7.10
N GLY A 282 -12.11 -12.96 7.78
CA GLY A 282 -11.25 -12.85 8.95
C GLY A 282 -9.79 -12.87 8.56
N ALA A 283 -9.46 -13.36 7.36
CA ALA A 283 -8.22 -13.11 6.67
C ALA A 283 -8.39 -11.95 5.68
N GLY A 284 -8.97 -10.85 6.11
CA GLY A 284 -8.80 -9.58 5.46
C GLY A 284 -7.30 -9.33 5.27
N LEU A 285 -6.95 -8.35 4.53
CA LEU A 285 -5.56 -7.96 4.31
C LEU A 285 -4.75 -7.94 5.63
N GLU A 286 -5.41 -7.68 6.77
CA GLU A 286 -4.81 -7.62 8.10
C GLU A 286 -4.36 -9.01 8.61
N GLU A 287 -5.19 -10.04 8.51
CA GLU A 287 -4.84 -11.38 8.99
C GLU A 287 -3.80 -12.03 8.08
N MET A 288 -3.97 -11.92 6.75
CA MET A 288 -2.95 -12.33 5.78
C MET A 288 -1.62 -11.62 6.06
N PHE A 289 -1.65 -10.32 6.34
CA PHE A 289 -0.47 -9.54 6.66
C PHE A 289 0.19 -10.03 7.96
N LEU A 290 -0.60 -10.30 9.00
CA LEU A 290 -0.11 -10.81 10.29
C LEU A 290 0.50 -12.21 10.14
N GLU A 291 -0.12 -13.10 9.37
CA GLU A 291 0.42 -14.43 9.07
C GLU A 291 1.76 -14.34 8.32
N LEU A 292 1.80 -13.57 7.24
CA LEU A 292 3.00 -13.38 6.41
C LEU A 292 4.14 -12.67 7.14
N THR A 293 3.81 -11.89 8.18
CA THR A 293 4.82 -11.13 8.93
C THR A 293 5.04 -11.68 10.35
N ALA A 294 4.36 -12.75 10.77
CA ALA A 294 4.45 -13.31 12.13
C ALA A 294 5.88 -13.72 12.53
N ASP A 295 6.61 -14.33 11.60
CA ASP A 295 8.00 -14.74 11.83
C ASP A 295 8.95 -13.53 11.86
N THR A 296 8.54 -12.41 11.26
CA THR A 296 9.33 -11.17 11.18
C THR A 296 9.18 -10.29 12.43
N GLN A 297 8.12 -10.46 13.23
CA GLN A 297 7.88 -9.68 14.45
C GLN A 297 8.56 -10.27 15.70
N ARG A 298 8.91 -11.56 15.70
CA ARG A 298 9.49 -12.24 16.88
C ARG A 298 10.94 -11.84 17.20
N GLU A 299 11.69 -11.32 16.25
CA GLU A 299 13.09 -10.91 16.45
C GLU A 299 13.27 -9.46 16.94
N GLY A 300 12.23 -8.62 16.87
CA GLY A 300 12.27 -7.22 17.31
C GLY A 300 12.00 -6.98 18.80
N ALA A 301 11.66 -8.00 19.58
CA ALA A 301 11.29 -7.88 20.99
C ALA A 301 12.47 -8.16 21.98
N ALA A 302 13.68 -8.39 21.45
CA ALA A 302 14.88 -8.64 22.23
C ALA A 302 16.04 -7.74 21.80
N ALA A 303 15.93 -6.42 22.06
CA ALA A 303 17.06 -5.50 22.07
C ALA A 303 16.75 -4.35 23.03
#